data_06809071f11cb393e1e585aac64c9115
#
_entry.id   06809071f11cb393e1e585aac64c9115
#
_cell.length_a   1.000
_cell.length_b   1.000
_cell.length_c   1.000
_cell.angle_alpha   90.00
_cell.angle_beta   90.00
_cell.angle_gamma   90.00
#
_symmetry.space_group_name_H-M   'P 1'
#
loop_
_entity.id
_entity.type
_entity.pdbx_description
1 polymer ?
#
loop_
_entity_poly.entity_id
_entity_poly.type
_entity_poly.pdbx_seq_one_letter_code
_entity_poly.pdbx_strand_id
1 'polypeptide(L)'
;YIISPDMNPQVIQETVKLGMVSIPGAFSATEIAEAAKNGADYVKVFPAVSLGPEYLKALKGPLNYIPLMVVGGISYKNIDAYMKAGAAGAGIGGEIANKKWVESGEFEKITEAARLTIEKLHGGTHE
;
A
#
# COMPACT_ATOMS: atom_id res chain seq x y z
N TYR A 1 -6.65 -10.93 -7.27
CA TYR A 1 -5.53 -10.00 -7.46
C TYR A 1 -4.19 -10.67 -7.19
N ILE A 2 -3.14 -10.14 -7.81
CA ILE A 2 -1.75 -10.53 -7.54
C ILE A 2 -1.00 -9.33 -6.99
N ILE A 3 -0.44 -9.47 -5.80
CA ILE A 3 0.44 -8.48 -5.17
C ILE A 3 1.83 -9.08 -4.98
N SER A 4 2.88 -8.36 -5.37
CA SER A 4 4.27 -8.80 -5.24
C SER A 4 5.15 -7.76 -4.53
N PRO A 5 6.32 -8.14 -3.97
CA PRO A 5 7.21 -7.20 -3.32
C PRO A 5 8.06 -6.38 -4.28
N ASP A 6 8.15 -6.80 -5.53
CA ASP A 6 9.01 -6.27 -6.58
C ASP A 6 8.25 -6.04 -7.89
N MET A 7 8.90 -5.35 -8.81
CA MET A 7 8.40 -5.09 -10.15
C MET A 7 9.00 -6.09 -11.12
N ASN A 8 8.19 -7.06 -11.54
CA ASN A 8 8.55 -8.02 -12.58
C ASN A 8 7.57 -7.89 -13.76
N PRO A 9 8.04 -7.42 -14.93
CA PRO A 9 7.19 -7.22 -16.10
C PRO A 9 6.42 -8.46 -16.54
N GLN A 10 7.05 -9.63 -16.48
CA GLN A 10 6.42 -10.90 -16.89
C GLN A 10 5.25 -11.27 -15.97
N VAL A 11 5.42 -11.08 -14.64
CA VAL A 11 4.35 -11.32 -13.66
C VAL A 11 3.19 -10.35 -13.89
N ILE A 12 3.47 -9.07 -14.12
CA ILE A 12 2.46 -8.05 -14.39
C ILE A 12 1.66 -8.43 -15.65
N GLN A 13 2.36 -8.69 -16.76
CA GLN A 13 1.72 -9.01 -18.05
C GLN A 13 0.88 -10.28 -17.97
N GLU A 14 1.37 -11.34 -17.31
CA GLU A 14 0.58 -12.56 -17.15
C GLU A 14 -0.63 -12.35 -16.24
N THR A 15 -0.51 -11.55 -15.18
CA THR A 15 -1.62 -11.17 -14.31
C THR A 15 -2.73 -10.47 -15.09
N VAL A 16 -2.35 -9.47 -15.89
CA VAL A 16 -3.29 -8.71 -16.76
C VAL A 16 -3.94 -9.62 -17.79
N LYS A 17 -3.17 -10.50 -18.43
CA LYS A 17 -3.67 -11.46 -19.43
C LYS A 17 -4.72 -12.42 -18.84
N LEU A 18 -4.56 -12.78 -17.56
CA LEU A 18 -5.53 -13.60 -16.83
C LEU A 18 -6.75 -12.81 -16.33
N GLY A 19 -6.85 -11.52 -16.62
CA GLY A 19 -7.94 -10.64 -16.18
C GLY A 19 -7.96 -10.36 -14.69
N MET A 20 -6.80 -10.47 -14.02
CA MET A 20 -6.65 -10.25 -12.58
C MET A 20 -6.05 -8.88 -12.31
N VAL A 21 -6.38 -8.29 -11.16
CA VAL A 21 -5.79 -7.01 -10.71
C VAL A 21 -4.32 -7.19 -10.36
N SER A 22 -3.46 -6.39 -10.96
CA SER A 22 -2.01 -6.42 -10.77
C SER A 22 -1.54 -5.28 -9.85
N ILE A 23 -0.84 -5.65 -8.74
CA ILE A 23 -0.34 -4.72 -7.72
C ILE A 23 1.15 -5.02 -7.45
N PRO A 24 2.05 -4.75 -8.40
CA PRO A 24 3.49 -4.98 -8.22
C PRO A 24 4.10 -3.99 -7.23
N GLY A 25 5.15 -4.43 -6.53
CA GLY A 25 5.97 -3.61 -5.65
C GLY A 25 6.98 -2.77 -6.42
N ALA A 26 7.23 -1.56 -5.96
CA ALA A 26 8.24 -0.66 -6.48
C ALA A 26 8.76 0.26 -5.39
N PHE A 27 9.99 0.74 -5.55
CA PHE A 27 10.63 1.64 -4.60
C PHE A 27 10.95 3.01 -5.22
N SER A 28 11.32 3.06 -6.50
CA SER A 28 11.72 4.28 -7.21
C SER A 28 10.67 4.73 -8.23
N ALA A 29 10.74 5.99 -8.63
CA ALA A 29 9.90 6.56 -9.69
C ALA A 29 10.03 5.77 -11.01
N THR A 30 11.24 5.30 -11.34
CA THR A 30 11.48 4.49 -12.55
C THR A 30 10.74 3.17 -12.49
N GLU A 31 10.81 2.45 -11.38
CA GLU A 31 10.10 1.18 -11.19
C GLU A 31 8.58 1.38 -11.23
N ILE A 32 8.08 2.46 -10.61
CA ILE A 32 6.65 2.79 -10.61
C ILE A 32 6.14 3.05 -12.04
N ALA A 33 6.86 3.88 -12.79
CA ALA A 33 6.49 4.17 -14.18
C ALA A 33 6.57 2.93 -15.08
N GLU A 34 7.57 2.08 -14.86
CA GLU A 34 7.73 0.83 -15.63
C GLU A 34 6.63 -0.18 -15.28
N ALA A 35 6.25 -0.30 -14.01
CA ALA A 35 5.11 -1.14 -13.60
C ALA A 35 3.81 -0.70 -14.29
N ALA A 36 3.54 0.59 -14.31
CA ALA A 36 2.36 1.15 -14.97
C ALA A 36 2.37 0.90 -16.49
N LYS A 37 3.52 1.06 -17.16
CA LYS A 37 3.68 0.75 -18.60
C LYS A 37 3.40 -0.71 -18.93
N ASN A 38 3.70 -1.62 -18.01
CA ASN A 38 3.44 -3.06 -18.18
C ASN A 38 2.00 -3.45 -17.84
N GLY A 39 1.15 -2.51 -17.41
CA GLY A 39 -0.27 -2.72 -17.21
C GLY A 39 -0.70 -2.92 -15.76
N ALA A 40 0.13 -2.56 -14.78
CA ALA A 40 -0.27 -2.61 -13.37
C ALA A 40 -1.48 -1.72 -13.10
N ASP A 41 -2.48 -2.23 -12.39
CA ASP A 41 -3.67 -1.48 -11.98
C ASP A 41 -3.38 -0.52 -10.83
N TYR A 42 -2.55 -0.97 -9.90
CA TYR A 42 -1.99 -0.19 -8.80
C TYR A 42 -0.50 -0.48 -8.69
N VAL A 43 0.26 0.45 -8.14
CA VAL A 43 1.67 0.18 -7.80
C VAL A 43 1.85 0.29 -6.29
N LYS A 44 2.39 -0.76 -5.70
CA LYS A 44 2.69 -0.86 -4.28
C LYS A 44 4.04 -0.20 -4.01
N VAL A 45 4.03 0.96 -3.33
CA VAL A 45 5.26 1.57 -2.80
C VAL A 45 5.71 0.78 -1.58
N PHE A 46 6.88 0.11 -1.66
CA PHE A 46 7.36 -0.82 -0.64
C PHE A 46 8.88 -0.82 -0.50
N PRO A 47 9.40 -0.78 0.75
CA PRO A 47 8.70 -0.56 2.01
C PRO A 47 8.42 0.93 2.26
N ALA A 48 7.14 1.29 2.42
CA ALA A 48 6.70 2.69 2.46
C ALA A 48 7.26 3.48 3.66
N VAL A 49 7.36 2.85 4.84
CA VAL A 49 7.83 3.52 6.06
C VAL A 49 9.26 4.04 5.94
N SER A 50 10.10 3.39 5.14
CA SER A 50 11.49 3.80 4.92
C SER A 50 11.61 5.10 4.12
N LEU A 51 10.58 5.44 3.34
CA LEU A 51 10.55 6.60 2.45
C LEU A 51 9.73 7.76 3.01
N GLY A 52 8.73 7.44 3.82
CA GLY A 52 7.84 8.41 4.44
C GLY A 52 6.78 9.01 3.48
N PRO A 53 5.78 9.72 4.04
CA PRO A 53 4.69 10.30 3.24
C PRO A 53 5.14 11.45 2.32
N GLU A 54 6.19 12.19 2.67
CA GLU A 54 6.73 13.26 1.81
C GLU A 54 7.30 12.72 0.51
N TYR A 55 7.91 11.54 0.52
CA TYR A 55 8.36 10.85 -0.69
C TYR A 55 7.17 10.50 -1.60
N LEU A 56 6.10 9.94 -1.03
CA LEU A 56 4.90 9.63 -1.78
C LEU A 56 4.30 10.89 -2.43
N LYS A 57 4.23 11.99 -1.67
CA LYS A 57 3.74 13.29 -2.15
C LYS A 57 4.58 13.80 -3.32
N ALA A 58 5.91 13.67 -3.24
CA ALA A 58 6.82 14.05 -4.32
C ALA A 58 6.58 13.22 -5.59
N LEU A 59 6.39 11.90 -5.45
CA LEU A 59 6.06 11.01 -6.58
C LEU A 59 4.74 11.38 -7.24
N LYS A 60 3.73 11.77 -6.46
CA LYS A 60 2.40 12.13 -6.97
C LYS A 60 2.37 13.42 -7.80
N GLY A 61 3.41 14.23 -7.76
CA GLY A 61 3.56 15.36 -8.69
C GLY A 61 3.61 14.89 -10.15
N PRO A 62 4.71 14.28 -10.59
CA PRO A 62 4.88 13.83 -11.97
C PRO A 62 4.09 12.55 -12.31
N LEU A 63 3.80 11.69 -11.34
CA LEU A 63 3.15 10.38 -11.53
C LEU A 63 1.73 10.35 -10.96
N ASN A 64 1.00 11.47 -11.02
CA ASN A 64 -0.34 11.61 -10.44
C ASN A 64 -1.39 10.68 -11.06
N TYR A 65 -1.16 10.22 -12.29
CA TYR A 65 -2.02 9.29 -13.04
C TYR A 65 -1.88 7.83 -12.61
N ILE A 66 -0.85 7.50 -11.79
CA ILE A 66 -0.63 6.13 -11.31
C ILE A 66 -1.23 6.02 -9.90
N PRO A 67 -2.19 5.11 -9.66
CA PRO A 67 -2.69 4.87 -8.31
C PRO A 67 -1.64 4.13 -7.48
N LEU A 68 -1.12 4.79 -6.43
CA LEU A 68 -0.09 4.26 -5.55
C LEU A 68 -0.71 3.73 -4.25
N MET A 69 -0.42 2.48 -3.92
CA MET A 69 -0.71 1.89 -2.61
C MET A 69 0.53 1.92 -1.74
N VAL A 70 0.38 2.14 -0.44
CA VAL A 70 1.49 2.11 0.51
C VAL A 70 1.48 0.83 1.34
N VAL A 71 2.62 0.18 1.44
CA VAL A 71 2.77 -1.10 2.14
C VAL A 71 4.11 -1.13 2.88
N GLY A 72 4.13 -1.76 4.05
CA GLY A 72 5.33 -1.91 4.87
C GLY A 72 5.45 -0.82 5.94
N GLY A 73 5.19 -1.21 7.19
CA GLY A 73 5.23 -0.33 8.36
C GLY A 73 4.03 0.64 8.46
N ILE A 74 2.94 0.35 7.78
CA ILE A 74 1.71 1.15 7.85
C ILE A 74 0.83 0.63 8.98
N SER A 75 0.33 1.56 9.81
CA SER A 75 -0.57 1.29 10.93
C SER A 75 -1.55 2.45 11.12
N TYR A 76 -2.49 2.32 12.07
CA TYR A 76 -3.40 3.42 12.43
C TYR A 76 -2.67 4.70 12.90
N LYS A 77 -1.39 4.61 13.28
CA LYS A 77 -0.58 5.75 13.75
C LYS A 77 -0.10 6.65 12.62
N ASN A 78 0.06 6.12 11.41
CA ASN A 78 0.67 6.85 10.30
C ASN A 78 -0.15 6.83 8.99
N ILE A 79 -1.17 5.99 8.89
CA ILE A 79 -1.96 5.82 7.66
C ILE A 79 -2.57 7.13 7.15
N ASP A 80 -3.05 7.98 8.06
CA ASP A 80 -3.65 9.28 7.74
C ASP A 80 -2.67 10.19 6.98
N ALA A 81 -1.40 10.23 7.40
CA ALA A 81 -0.36 11.00 6.72
C ALA A 81 -0.12 10.52 5.28
N TYR A 82 -0.14 9.21 5.05
CA TYR A 82 0.01 8.65 3.71
C TYR A 82 -1.21 8.89 2.82
N MET A 83 -2.42 8.79 3.38
CA MET A 83 -3.63 9.11 2.62
C MET A 83 -3.67 10.57 2.21
N LYS A 84 -3.31 11.50 3.11
CA LYS A 84 -3.16 12.95 2.81
C LYS A 84 -2.06 13.22 1.78
N ALA A 85 -1.03 12.41 1.73
CA ALA A 85 0.03 12.48 0.72
C ALA A 85 -0.39 11.95 -0.66
N GLY A 86 -1.60 11.39 -0.79
CA GLY A 86 -2.17 10.93 -2.05
C GLY A 86 -2.10 9.43 -2.30
N ALA A 87 -1.96 8.61 -1.25
CA ALA A 87 -2.10 7.17 -1.38
C ALA A 87 -3.53 6.81 -1.85
N ALA A 88 -3.64 5.89 -2.80
CA ALA A 88 -4.92 5.32 -3.24
C ALA A 88 -5.42 4.20 -2.31
N GLY A 89 -4.56 3.70 -1.44
CA GLY A 89 -4.87 2.66 -0.49
C GLY A 89 -3.64 2.23 0.29
N ALA A 90 -3.83 1.32 1.25
CA ALA A 90 -2.77 0.78 2.07
C ALA A 90 -2.88 -0.74 2.22
N GLY A 91 -1.74 -1.43 2.26
CA GLY A 91 -1.64 -2.82 2.68
C GLY A 91 -1.01 -2.91 4.06
N ILE A 92 -1.74 -3.51 5.01
CA ILE A 92 -1.32 -3.60 6.40
C ILE A 92 -1.26 -5.07 6.82
N GLY A 93 -0.10 -5.52 7.25
CA GLY A 93 0.13 -6.88 7.69
C GLY A 93 0.35 -6.97 9.19
N GLY A 94 1.61 -7.08 9.62
CA GLY A 94 2.00 -7.34 11.00
C GLY A 94 1.54 -6.34 12.06
N GLU A 95 1.18 -5.12 11.65
CA GLU A 95 0.63 -4.11 12.55
C GLU A 95 -0.84 -4.40 12.96
N ILE A 96 -1.54 -5.21 12.20
CA ILE A 96 -2.88 -5.73 12.54
C ILE A 96 -2.76 -7.19 12.94
N ALA A 97 -2.28 -8.06 12.03
CA ALA A 97 -2.08 -9.49 12.28
C ALA A 97 -0.74 -9.72 13.01
N ASN A 98 -0.59 -9.16 14.21
CA ASN A 98 0.63 -9.26 14.99
C ASN A 98 0.86 -10.71 15.43
N LYS A 99 2.01 -11.27 15.08
CA LYS A 99 2.34 -12.67 15.35
C LYS A 99 2.24 -13.03 16.84
N LYS A 100 2.69 -12.15 17.74
CA LYS A 100 2.61 -12.39 19.19
C LYS A 100 1.16 -12.48 19.67
N TRP A 101 0.27 -11.62 19.15
CA TRP A 101 -1.15 -11.64 19.51
C TRP A 101 -1.86 -12.91 18.98
N VAL A 102 -1.46 -13.36 17.79
CA VAL A 102 -1.97 -14.62 17.24
C VAL A 102 -1.53 -15.80 18.11
N GLU A 103 -0.25 -15.87 18.45
CA GLU A 103 0.32 -16.95 19.26
C GLU A 103 -0.22 -16.98 20.70
N SER A 104 -0.53 -15.82 21.28
CA SER A 104 -1.10 -15.73 22.66
C SER A 104 -2.62 -15.75 22.69
N GLY A 105 -3.31 -15.84 21.54
CA GLY A 105 -4.77 -15.85 21.45
C GLY A 105 -5.44 -14.50 21.76
N GLU A 106 -4.68 -13.39 21.71
CA GLU A 106 -5.18 -12.03 21.99
C GLU A 106 -5.88 -11.42 20.77
N PHE A 107 -6.90 -12.08 20.25
CA PHE A 107 -7.61 -11.70 19.01
C PHE A 107 -8.35 -10.36 19.11
N GLU A 108 -8.76 -9.95 20.33
CA GLU A 108 -9.37 -8.65 20.57
C GLU A 108 -8.41 -7.50 20.20
N LYS A 109 -7.09 -7.67 20.41
CA LYS A 109 -6.08 -6.67 20.01
C LYS A 109 -6.00 -6.52 18.49
N ILE A 110 -6.16 -7.63 17.75
CA ILE A 110 -6.21 -7.62 16.28
C ILE A 110 -7.44 -6.85 15.81
N THR A 111 -8.61 -7.15 16.39
CA THR A 111 -9.86 -6.47 16.09
C THR A 111 -9.77 -4.98 16.38
N GLU A 112 -9.20 -4.61 17.53
CA GLU A 112 -9.03 -3.21 17.92
C GLU A 112 -8.07 -2.45 16.99
N ALA A 113 -6.94 -3.06 16.62
CA ALA A 113 -5.99 -2.46 15.67
C ALA A 113 -6.63 -2.22 14.29
N ALA A 114 -7.46 -3.16 13.82
CA ALA A 114 -8.21 -3.01 12.58
C ALA A 114 -9.25 -1.90 12.69
N ARG A 115 -10.01 -1.84 13.79
CA ARG A 115 -11.01 -0.80 14.05
C ARG A 115 -10.39 0.60 14.05
N LEU A 116 -9.32 0.79 14.80
CA LEU A 116 -8.59 2.06 14.87
C LEU A 116 -8.06 2.50 13.49
N THR A 117 -7.62 1.54 12.67
CA THR A 117 -7.14 1.82 11.32
C THR A 117 -8.28 2.33 10.43
N ILE A 118 -9.45 1.68 10.48
CA ILE A 118 -10.63 2.07 9.69
C ILE A 118 -11.15 3.44 10.16
N GLU A 119 -11.19 3.70 11.45
CA GLU A 119 -11.60 5.00 11.99
C GLU A 119 -10.71 6.14 11.51
N LYS A 120 -9.40 5.91 11.44
CA LYS A 120 -8.45 6.90 10.88
C LYS A 120 -8.68 7.15 9.39
N LEU A 121 -9.05 6.13 8.63
CA LEU A 121 -9.38 6.28 7.21
C LEU A 121 -10.68 7.08 7.00
N HIS A 122 -11.69 6.87 7.82
CA HIS A 122 -12.99 7.53 7.70
C HIS A 122 -13.02 8.92 8.39
N GLY A 123 -12.23 9.12 9.43
CA GLY A 123 -12.14 10.40 10.15
C GLY A 123 -11.43 11.52 9.39
N GLY A 124 -10.75 11.20 8.27
CA GLY A 124 -10.11 12.17 7.37
C GLY A 124 -11.03 12.73 6.28
N THR A 125 -12.30 12.32 6.23
CA THR A 125 -13.26 12.74 5.19
C THR A 125 -14.23 13.84 5.62
N HIS A 126 -13.96 14.54 6.74
CA HIS A 126 -14.72 15.70 7.17
C HIS A 126 -13.83 16.95 7.22
N GLU A 127 -13.53 17.52 6.03
CA GLU A 127 -13.46 18.97 5.79
C GLU A 127 -13.36 19.22 4.30
#